data_8a18884500f4d6db9c0c13dc9a0e6a13
#
_entry.id   8a18884500f4d6db9c0c13dc9a0e6a13
#
_cell.length_a   1.000
_cell.length_b   1.000
_cell.length_c   1.000
_cell.angle_alpha   90.00
_cell.angle_beta   90.00
_cell.angle_gamma   90.00
#
_symmetry.space_group_name_H-M   'P 1'
#
loop_
_entity.id
_entity.type
_entity.pdbx_description
1 polymer ?
#
loop_
_entity_poly.entity_id
_entity_poly.type
_entity_poly.pdbx_seq_one_letter_code
_entity_poly.pdbx_strand_id
1 'polypeptide(L)'
;MIQVPSRSELNAWILAVAAMTALSAFSVFAAGADLFGVDIARSFGWWSFAVSAAVLVTVLGLVAIFNPRWPIDHQATALVAAALSWPVFWVLRTNWLNADGNMLTPKLEADVPRVGAHLTHDELLELFFHSRLWYYTHQWWGWSVVHAYQVASCTAGAVFIYVLIRLTRRVAQPAPWLFVAGVLAGGYMQLFFGDVENYTITAAIVAFYVLAACRFLEGEVALWVPATALAIAAGFHLEAAWLWPSALYLAFISHRRRGDRSEAIAAAGAACTILAATFLYFQFHGLPLMRFFSSHAGHALRMNGVFAIGMPLRYYLDQLDLFLLLSPAVLMAIPLSIWRRYGRDEITVFLGVSAASMLLLQVIWRSQIGVLDDWNLYSLGGLLTSLFLWRAIAGAVRTRGFQLTAAACAAVAWLHSYSWIVMNHLHGR
;
A
#
# COMPACT_ATOMS: atom_id res chain seq x y z
N MET A 1 -25.78 9.37 -26.58
CA MET A 1 -25.48 8.18 -27.38
C MET A 1 -24.81 7.16 -26.48
N ILE A 2 -25.42 5.97 -26.31
CA ILE A 2 -24.79 4.84 -25.61
C ILE A 2 -23.71 4.29 -26.56
N GLN A 3 -22.44 4.51 -26.24
CA GLN A 3 -21.35 3.90 -27.01
C GLN A 3 -21.40 2.38 -26.78
N VAL A 4 -21.72 1.64 -27.84
CA VAL A 4 -21.64 0.19 -27.84
C VAL A 4 -20.13 -0.18 -27.72
N PRO A 5 -19.74 -1.02 -26.76
CA PRO A 5 -18.36 -1.42 -26.61
C PRO A 5 -17.87 -2.15 -27.86
N SER A 6 -16.62 -1.94 -28.22
CA SER A 6 -15.99 -2.70 -29.29
C SER A 6 -15.90 -4.19 -28.90
N ARG A 7 -15.88 -5.09 -29.88
CA ARG A 7 -15.73 -6.53 -29.64
C ARG A 7 -14.46 -6.86 -28.85
N SER A 8 -13.38 -6.10 -29.07
CA SER A 8 -12.13 -6.24 -28.31
C SER A 8 -12.26 -5.81 -26.84
N GLU A 9 -13.04 -4.76 -26.56
CA GLU A 9 -13.32 -4.33 -25.18
C GLU A 9 -14.18 -5.37 -24.46
N LEU A 10 -15.18 -5.92 -25.10
CA LEU A 10 -16.02 -6.97 -24.52
C LEU A 10 -15.19 -8.22 -24.20
N ASN A 11 -14.34 -8.67 -25.13
CA ASN A 11 -13.47 -9.81 -24.91
C ASN A 11 -12.48 -9.58 -23.76
N ALA A 12 -11.92 -8.38 -23.63
CA ALA A 12 -11.03 -8.03 -22.53
C ALA A 12 -11.74 -8.11 -21.17
N TRP A 13 -12.99 -7.64 -21.09
CA TRP A 13 -13.80 -7.76 -19.87
C TRP A 13 -14.17 -9.20 -19.53
N ILE A 14 -14.50 -10.01 -20.52
CA ILE A 14 -14.76 -11.46 -20.35
C ILE A 14 -13.51 -12.14 -19.77
N LEU A 15 -12.32 -11.84 -20.30
CA LEU A 15 -11.07 -12.39 -19.79
C LEU A 15 -10.76 -11.92 -18.36
N ALA A 16 -11.04 -10.65 -18.03
CA ALA A 16 -10.87 -10.14 -16.67
C ALA A 16 -11.79 -10.85 -15.68
N VAL A 17 -13.07 -11.03 -16.02
CA VAL A 17 -14.03 -11.77 -15.20
C VAL A 17 -13.60 -13.22 -15.05
N ALA A 18 -13.18 -13.88 -16.13
CA ALA A 18 -12.70 -15.26 -16.10
C ALA A 18 -11.47 -15.41 -15.19
N ALA A 19 -10.50 -14.49 -15.27
CA ALA A 19 -9.31 -14.50 -14.41
C ALA A 19 -9.67 -14.31 -12.93
N MET A 20 -10.57 -13.37 -12.61
CA MET A 20 -11.03 -13.15 -11.23
C MET A 20 -11.86 -14.33 -10.71
N THR A 21 -12.69 -14.94 -11.56
CA THR A 21 -13.46 -16.15 -11.21
C THR A 21 -12.52 -17.33 -10.97
N ALA A 22 -11.48 -17.47 -11.80
CA ALA A 22 -10.46 -18.50 -11.63
C ALA A 22 -9.69 -18.31 -10.30
N LEU A 23 -9.34 -17.07 -9.93
CA LEU A 23 -8.74 -16.77 -8.63
C LEU A 23 -9.65 -17.20 -7.48
N SER A 24 -10.95 -16.86 -7.55
CA SER A 24 -11.93 -17.25 -6.53
C SER A 24 -12.09 -18.76 -6.45
N ALA A 25 -12.25 -19.43 -7.60
CA ALA A 25 -12.36 -20.87 -7.66
C ALA A 25 -11.11 -21.55 -7.10
N PHE A 26 -9.94 -21.07 -7.49
CA PHE A 26 -8.66 -21.56 -7.00
C PHE A 26 -8.55 -21.36 -5.49
N SER A 27 -8.92 -20.20 -4.96
CA SER A 27 -8.95 -19.91 -3.52
C SER A 27 -9.87 -20.88 -2.73
N VAL A 28 -10.98 -21.30 -3.33
CA VAL A 28 -11.94 -22.22 -2.69
C VAL A 28 -11.52 -23.70 -2.83
N PHE A 29 -11.00 -24.09 -3.99
CA PHE A 29 -10.77 -25.51 -4.31
C PHE A 29 -9.33 -25.97 -4.06
N ALA A 30 -8.36 -25.08 -4.03
CA ALA A 30 -6.97 -25.39 -3.73
C ALA A 30 -6.67 -25.42 -2.21
N ALA A 31 -7.69 -25.66 -1.40
CA ALA A 31 -7.56 -25.83 0.05
C ALA A 31 -6.57 -26.96 0.35
N GLY A 32 -5.33 -26.61 0.67
CA GLY A 32 -4.21 -27.55 0.86
C GLY A 32 -2.94 -27.22 0.06
N ALA A 33 -3.02 -26.29 -0.90
CA ALA A 33 -1.83 -25.61 -1.39
C ALA A 33 -1.51 -24.47 -0.39
N ASP A 34 -0.26 -24.37 0.04
CA ASP A 34 0.21 -23.26 0.89
C ASP A 34 0.24 -21.97 0.05
N LEU A 35 -0.95 -21.46 -0.32
CA LEU A 35 -1.12 -20.24 -1.08
C LEU A 35 -1.67 -19.16 -0.15
N PHE A 36 -1.01 -18.03 -0.15
CA PHE A 36 -1.34 -16.90 0.70
C PHE A 36 -2.77 -16.41 0.43
N GLY A 37 -3.56 -16.28 1.49
CA GLY A 37 -4.96 -15.84 1.40
C GLY A 37 -5.96 -16.93 0.97
N VAL A 38 -5.53 -18.16 0.75
CA VAL A 38 -6.37 -19.26 0.27
C VAL A 38 -6.96 -20.13 1.40
N ASP A 39 -6.38 -20.08 2.60
CA ASP A 39 -6.87 -20.85 3.76
C ASP A 39 -8.24 -20.40 4.35
N ILE A 40 -8.91 -19.52 3.63
CA ILE A 40 -10.22 -18.97 3.98
C ILE A 40 -11.27 -20.08 4.15
N ALA A 41 -11.29 -21.03 3.21
CA ALA A 41 -12.26 -22.11 3.23
C ALA A 41 -12.08 -23.03 4.44
N ARG A 42 -10.86 -23.16 4.98
CA ARG A 42 -10.59 -23.92 6.20
C ARG A 42 -11.09 -23.22 7.45
N SER A 43 -10.90 -21.88 7.54
CA SER A 43 -11.20 -21.11 8.77
C SER A 43 -12.68 -20.79 8.92
N PHE A 44 -13.42 -20.58 7.81
CA PHE A 44 -14.80 -20.07 7.86
C PHE A 44 -15.85 -21.02 7.29
N GLY A 45 -15.43 -22.10 6.60
CA GLY A 45 -16.33 -22.94 5.82
C GLY A 45 -16.86 -22.22 4.57
N TRP A 46 -17.11 -22.98 3.51
CA TRP A 46 -17.51 -22.44 2.21
C TRP A 46 -18.82 -21.62 2.24
N TRP A 47 -19.73 -21.90 3.17
CA TRP A 47 -20.99 -21.15 3.32
C TRP A 47 -20.79 -19.71 3.76
N SER A 48 -19.93 -19.44 4.73
CA SER A 48 -19.65 -18.08 5.17
C SER A 48 -18.96 -17.28 4.09
N PHE A 49 -18.09 -17.92 3.31
CA PHE A 49 -17.49 -17.30 2.11
C PHE A 49 -18.57 -16.95 1.07
N ALA A 50 -19.48 -17.87 0.74
CA ALA A 50 -20.55 -17.63 -0.21
C ALA A 50 -21.50 -16.52 0.23
N VAL A 51 -21.86 -16.47 1.52
CA VAL A 51 -22.69 -15.40 2.09
C VAL A 51 -21.97 -14.06 2.03
N SER A 52 -20.71 -14.00 2.44
CA SER A 52 -19.91 -12.77 2.37
C SER A 52 -19.75 -12.27 0.94
N ALA A 53 -19.54 -13.19 -0.02
CA ALA A 53 -19.49 -12.88 -1.44
C ALA A 53 -20.81 -12.28 -1.94
N ALA A 54 -21.93 -12.90 -1.60
CA ALA A 54 -23.25 -12.43 -1.99
C ALA A 54 -23.56 -11.04 -1.40
N VAL A 55 -23.26 -10.82 -0.12
CA VAL A 55 -23.43 -9.51 0.54
C VAL A 55 -22.57 -8.45 -0.16
N LEU A 56 -21.30 -8.74 -0.39
CA LEU A 56 -20.38 -7.77 -0.97
C LEU A 56 -20.75 -7.44 -2.42
N VAL A 57 -21.09 -8.44 -3.24
CA VAL A 57 -21.57 -8.23 -4.62
C VAL A 57 -22.85 -7.41 -4.61
N THR A 58 -23.77 -7.70 -3.68
CA THR A 58 -25.02 -6.94 -3.52
C THR A 58 -24.73 -5.49 -3.15
N VAL A 59 -23.91 -5.23 -2.15
CA VAL A 59 -23.55 -3.86 -1.71
C VAL A 59 -22.89 -3.08 -2.85
N LEU A 60 -21.86 -3.64 -3.48
CA LEU A 60 -21.20 -2.97 -4.59
C LEU A 60 -22.10 -2.81 -5.81
N GLY A 61 -22.97 -3.78 -6.08
CA GLY A 61 -24.00 -3.71 -7.11
C GLY A 61 -25.00 -2.58 -6.84
N LEU A 62 -25.49 -2.45 -5.60
CA LEU A 62 -26.37 -1.35 -5.20
C LEU A 62 -25.67 0.00 -5.33
N VAL A 63 -24.42 0.13 -4.87
CA VAL A 63 -23.62 1.35 -5.03
C VAL A 63 -23.48 1.70 -6.53
N ALA A 64 -23.19 0.71 -7.38
CA ALA A 64 -23.11 0.93 -8.83
C ALA A 64 -24.45 1.30 -9.45
N ILE A 65 -25.56 0.70 -8.98
CA ILE A 65 -26.93 0.98 -9.47
C ILE A 65 -27.38 2.38 -9.11
N PHE A 66 -27.26 2.73 -7.86
CA PHE A 66 -27.72 4.04 -7.39
C PHE A 66 -26.76 5.15 -7.78
N ASN A 67 -25.50 4.81 -8.12
CA ASN A 67 -24.45 5.74 -8.50
C ASN A 67 -24.58 7.04 -7.70
N PRO A 68 -24.41 6.97 -6.37
CA PRO A 68 -24.73 8.10 -5.52
C PRO A 68 -23.92 9.29 -6.01
N ARG A 69 -24.62 10.36 -6.41
CA ARG A 69 -24.02 11.66 -6.77
C ARG A 69 -23.38 12.33 -5.55
N TRP A 70 -22.97 11.51 -4.61
CA TRP A 70 -22.30 12.00 -3.40
C TRP A 70 -20.94 12.54 -3.81
N PRO A 71 -20.61 13.75 -3.41
CA PRO A 71 -19.28 14.30 -3.63
C PRO A 71 -18.29 13.52 -2.74
N ILE A 72 -17.89 12.32 -3.19
CA ILE A 72 -16.94 11.45 -2.46
C ILE A 72 -15.64 12.21 -2.16
N ASP A 73 -15.27 13.12 -3.05
CA ASP A 73 -14.06 13.95 -2.95
C ASP A 73 -14.18 15.13 -1.98
N HIS A 74 -15.34 15.33 -1.35
CA HIS A 74 -15.54 16.44 -0.40
C HIS A 74 -14.76 16.20 0.89
N GLN A 75 -14.16 17.25 1.45
CA GLN A 75 -13.36 17.17 2.67
C GLN A 75 -14.11 16.55 3.85
N ALA A 76 -15.37 16.93 4.03
CA ALA A 76 -16.21 16.38 5.11
C ALA A 76 -16.44 14.89 4.93
N THR A 77 -16.68 14.40 3.69
CA THR A 77 -16.82 12.98 3.40
C THR A 77 -15.55 12.23 3.73
N ALA A 78 -14.37 12.79 3.36
CA ALA A 78 -13.09 12.17 3.67
C ALA A 78 -12.84 12.08 5.18
N LEU A 79 -13.16 13.13 5.95
CA LEU A 79 -13.03 13.14 7.41
C LEU A 79 -13.98 12.13 8.07
N VAL A 80 -15.24 12.08 7.66
CA VAL A 80 -16.23 11.13 8.19
C VAL A 80 -15.80 9.70 7.88
N ALA A 81 -15.39 9.40 6.65
CA ALA A 81 -14.93 8.07 6.27
C ALA A 81 -13.68 7.66 7.06
N ALA A 82 -12.71 8.56 7.25
CA ALA A 82 -11.54 8.31 8.07
C ALA A 82 -11.92 8.02 9.53
N ALA A 83 -12.82 8.83 10.11
CA ALA A 83 -13.28 8.64 11.48
C ALA A 83 -14.03 7.31 11.65
N LEU A 84 -14.87 6.91 10.67
CA LEU A 84 -15.61 5.64 10.71
C LEU A 84 -14.72 4.42 10.43
N SER A 85 -13.64 4.58 9.67
CA SER A 85 -12.73 3.48 9.38
C SER A 85 -11.87 3.09 10.59
N TRP A 86 -11.53 4.03 11.47
CA TRP A 86 -10.71 3.75 12.64
C TRP A 86 -11.28 2.65 13.56
N PRO A 87 -12.57 2.71 14.01
CA PRO A 87 -13.14 1.63 14.80
C PRO A 87 -13.22 0.30 14.06
N VAL A 88 -13.38 0.30 12.72
CA VAL A 88 -13.36 -0.93 11.93
C VAL A 88 -11.97 -1.57 11.98
N PHE A 89 -10.91 -0.78 11.75
CA PHE A 89 -9.53 -1.25 11.88
C PHE A 89 -9.24 -1.78 13.28
N TRP A 90 -9.73 -1.08 14.31
CA TRP A 90 -9.52 -1.47 15.70
C TRP A 90 -10.23 -2.77 16.07
N VAL A 91 -11.47 -2.95 15.65
CA VAL A 91 -12.26 -4.16 15.94
C VAL A 91 -11.66 -5.39 15.27
N LEU A 92 -11.19 -5.24 14.04
CA LEU A 92 -10.59 -6.32 13.24
C LEU A 92 -9.06 -6.35 13.34
N ARG A 93 -8.45 -5.67 14.33
CA ARG A 93 -6.99 -5.65 14.47
C ARG A 93 -6.43 -7.05 14.63
N THR A 94 -5.23 -7.24 14.10
CA THR A 94 -4.52 -8.51 14.20
C THR A 94 -4.23 -8.87 15.66
N ASN A 95 -4.39 -10.13 15.99
CA ASN A 95 -3.95 -10.72 17.26
C ASN A 95 -2.67 -11.55 17.05
N TRP A 96 -2.24 -11.71 15.83
CA TRP A 96 -1.02 -12.43 15.48
C TRP A 96 0.13 -11.45 15.33
N LEU A 97 1.21 -11.70 16.04
CA LEU A 97 2.46 -10.99 15.85
C LEU A 97 3.27 -11.72 14.79
N ASN A 98 3.58 -11.02 13.74
CA ASN A 98 4.46 -11.43 12.68
C ASN A 98 5.93 -11.52 13.18
N ALA A 99 6.85 -11.97 12.34
CA ALA A 99 8.26 -12.15 12.68
C ALA A 99 8.90 -10.88 13.26
N ASP A 100 8.69 -9.73 12.61
CA ASP A 100 9.21 -8.44 13.08
C ASP A 100 8.50 -7.95 14.34
N GLY A 101 7.19 -8.10 14.44
CA GLY A 101 6.44 -7.75 15.64
C GLY A 101 6.93 -8.50 16.88
N ASN A 102 7.31 -9.77 16.74
CA ASN A 102 7.89 -10.56 17.81
C ASN A 102 9.30 -10.07 18.21
N MET A 103 10.09 -9.53 17.27
CA MET A 103 11.40 -8.98 17.54
C MET A 103 11.36 -7.56 18.09
N LEU A 104 10.46 -6.72 17.58
CA LEU A 104 10.34 -5.31 17.93
C LEU A 104 9.86 -5.11 19.36
N THR A 105 8.88 -5.91 19.80
CA THR A 105 8.29 -5.77 21.15
C THR A 105 9.33 -5.84 22.25
N PRO A 106 10.13 -6.92 22.40
CA PRO A 106 11.14 -6.98 23.47
C PRO A 106 12.29 -5.98 23.27
N LYS A 107 12.64 -5.62 22.04
CA LYS A 107 13.67 -4.61 21.77
C LYS A 107 13.26 -3.25 22.30
N LEU A 108 12.04 -2.79 22.00
CA LEU A 108 11.56 -1.50 22.46
C LEU A 108 11.37 -1.46 23.98
N GLU A 109 10.86 -2.54 24.59
CA GLU A 109 10.71 -2.64 26.05
C GLU A 109 12.06 -2.56 26.78
N ALA A 110 13.12 -3.15 26.21
CA ALA A 110 14.45 -3.10 26.79
C ALA A 110 15.14 -1.72 26.65
N ASP A 111 14.76 -0.91 25.67
CA ASP A 111 15.49 0.29 25.26
C ASP A 111 14.92 1.62 25.77
N VAL A 112 13.84 1.60 26.54
CA VAL A 112 13.11 2.79 26.99
C VAL A 112 13.98 3.93 27.56
N PRO A 113 15.07 3.67 28.32
CA PRO A 113 15.92 4.74 28.80
C PRO A 113 16.96 5.23 27.79
N ARG A 114 17.24 4.45 26.75
CA ARG A 114 18.36 4.67 25.81
C ARG A 114 17.87 4.70 24.37
N VAL A 115 17.07 5.71 24.04
CA VAL A 115 16.65 5.95 22.64
C VAL A 115 17.87 5.89 21.74
N GLY A 116 17.97 4.83 20.99
CA GLY A 116 18.98 4.69 19.95
C GLY A 116 19.86 3.48 19.98
N ALA A 117 19.90 2.67 21.03
CA ALA A 117 20.82 1.55 21.10
C ALA A 117 20.47 0.40 20.13
N HIS A 118 19.19 0.27 19.75
CA HIS A 118 18.71 -0.80 18.89
C HIS A 118 17.92 -0.33 17.65
N LEU A 119 17.92 0.98 17.36
CA LEU A 119 17.31 1.49 16.13
C LEU A 119 18.03 0.94 14.90
N THR A 120 17.25 0.45 13.94
CA THR A 120 17.78 0.07 12.63
C THR A 120 17.87 1.31 11.74
N HIS A 121 18.78 1.33 10.77
CA HIS A 121 19.07 2.52 9.96
C HIS A 121 18.15 2.70 8.77
N ASP A 122 17.45 1.66 8.39
CA ASP A 122 16.44 1.65 7.37
C ASP A 122 15.06 2.10 7.87
N GLU A 123 14.87 2.17 9.23
CA GLU A 123 13.60 2.45 9.90
C GLU A 123 13.71 3.51 11.00
N LEU A 124 14.60 4.47 10.85
CA LEU A 124 14.99 5.40 11.92
C LEU A 124 13.82 6.13 12.56
N LEU A 125 12.97 6.80 11.76
CA LEU A 125 11.86 7.58 12.29
C LEU A 125 10.73 6.68 12.78
N GLU A 126 10.54 5.51 12.17
CA GLU A 126 9.51 4.56 12.55
C GLU A 126 9.73 4.03 13.97
N LEU A 127 10.89 3.46 14.22
CA LEU A 127 11.26 2.96 15.55
C LEU A 127 11.35 4.07 16.58
N PHE A 128 11.89 5.24 16.21
CA PHE A 128 11.90 6.39 17.08
C PHE A 128 10.48 6.83 17.48
N PHE A 129 9.57 6.95 16.51
CA PHE A 129 8.19 7.32 16.76
C PHE A 129 7.51 6.35 17.70
N HIS A 130 7.56 5.04 17.41
CA HIS A 130 6.90 4.02 18.22
C HIS A 130 7.50 3.89 19.61
N SER A 131 8.83 3.98 19.74
CA SER A 131 9.47 3.99 21.05
C SER A 131 9.02 5.16 21.93
N ARG A 132 8.87 6.34 21.33
CA ARG A 132 8.38 7.54 22.05
C ARG A 132 6.90 7.46 22.36
N LEU A 133 6.09 7.04 21.39
CA LEU A 133 4.67 6.82 21.58
C LEU A 133 4.44 5.86 22.75
N TRP A 134 5.10 4.71 22.73
CA TRP A 134 4.97 3.73 23.80
C TRP A 134 5.50 4.26 25.13
N TYR A 135 6.67 4.92 25.17
CA TYR A 135 7.22 5.46 26.42
C TYR A 135 6.21 6.35 27.14
N TYR A 136 5.62 7.33 26.45
CA TYR A 136 4.67 8.26 27.08
C TYR A 136 3.32 7.58 27.39
N THR A 137 2.80 6.77 26.51
CA THR A 137 1.52 6.10 26.72
C THR A 137 1.61 5.01 27.78
N HIS A 138 2.75 4.36 27.92
CA HIS A 138 2.99 3.43 29.03
C HIS A 138 2.98 4.13 30.38
N GLN A 139 3.65 5.27 30.48
CA GLN A 139 3.68 6.05 31.72
C GLN A 139 2.29 6.58 32.13
N TRP A 140 1.49 7.01 31.16
CA TRP A 140 0.20 7.62 31.47
C TRP A 140 -0.95 6.63 31.56
N TRP A 141 -0.92 5.56 30.78
CA TRP A 141 -2.04 4.64 30.61
C TRP A 141 -1.66 3.17 30.72
N GLY A 142 -0.41 2.81 30.96
CA GLY A 142 0.05 1.43 31.08
C GLY A 142 0.02 0.63 29.78
N TRP A 143 0.08 1.29 28.62
CA TRP A 143 0.03 0.60 27.34
C TRP A 143 1.25 -0.31 27.14
N SER A 144 1.03 -1.47 26.52
CA SER A 144 2.11 -2.32 26.00
C SER A 144 2.65 -1.74 24.69
N VAL A 145 3.83 -2.20 24.25
CA VAL A 145 4.38 -1.88 22.94
C VAL A 145 3.41 -2.26 21.84
N VAL A 146 2.86 -3.47 21.87
CA VAL A 146 1.86 -3.95 20.91
C VAL A 146 0.66 -3.00 20.81
N HIS A 147 0.13 -2.55 21.95
CA HIS A 147 -1.01 -1.64 21.98
C HIS A 147 -0.67 -0.29 21.31
N ALA A 148 0.52 0.25 21.57
CA ALA A 148 0.97 1.50 20.94
C ALA A 148 1.09 1.35 19.41
N TYR A 149 1.67 0.25 18.91
CA TYR A 149 1.71 -0.05 17.49
C TYR A 149 0.32 -0.20 16.87
N GLN A 150 -0.57 -0.96 17.51
CA GLN A 150 -1.93 -1.17 17.01
C GLN A 150 -2.71 0.15 16.86
N VAL A 151 -2.60 1.05 17.85
CA VAL A 151 -3.24 2.37 17.78
C VAL A 151 -2.63 3.22 16.67
N ALA A 152 -1.31 3.23 16.52
CA ALA A 152 -0.61 3.95 15.46
C ALA A 152 -1.01 3.42 14.08
N SER A 153 -1.05 2.10 13.91
CA SER A 153 -1.47 1.42 12.69
C SER A 153 -2.90 1.80 12.28
N CYS A 154 -3.87 1.67 13.19
CA CYS A 154 -5.27 2.05 12.92
C CYS A 154 -5.40 3.54 12.59
N THR A 155 -4.58 4.40 13.22
CA THR A 155 -4.57 5.84 12.97
C THR A 155 -3.96 6.14 11.60
N ALA A 156 -2.86 5.48 11.23
CA ALA A 156 -2.28 5.56 9.89
C ALA A 156 -3.29 5.12 8.82
N GLY A 157 -4.07 4.06 9.10
CA GLY A 157 -5.16 3.59 8.25
C GLY A 157 -6.25 4.63 8.05
N ALA A 158 -6.68 5.31 9.12
CA ALA A 158 -7.66 6.40 9.00
C ALA A 158 -7.12 7.58 8.17
N VAL A 159 -5.84 7.94 8.35
CA VAL A 159 -5.17 8.94 7.51
C VAL A 159 -5.10 8.48 6.06
N PHE A 160 -4.77 7.21 5.82
CA PHE A 160 -4.76 6.63 4.47
C PHE A 160 -6.14 6.74 3.80
N ILE A 161 -7.23 6.39 4.48
CA ILE A 161 -8.61 6.54 3.97
C ILE A 161 -8.91 8.00 3.62
N TYR A 162 -8.55 8.95 4.49
CA TYR A 162 -8.70 10.37 4.20
C TYR A 162 -7.98 10.74 2.90
N VAL A 163 -6.71 10.39 2.77
CA VAL A 163 -5.88 10.69 1.61
C VAL A 163 -6.44 10.02 0.34
N LEU A 164 -6.85 8.76 0.43
CA LEU A 164 -7.42 8.01 -0.69
C LEU A 164 -8.68 8.69 -1.24
N ILE A 165 -9.60 9.12 -0.37
CA ILE A 165 -10.81 9.82 -0.79
C ILE A 165 -10.45 11.17 -1.44
N ARG A 166 -9.50 11.91 -0.87
CA ARG A 166 -9.01 13.18 -1.47
C ARG A 166 -8.35 12.98 -2.83
N LEU A 167 -7.77 11.80 -3.06
CA LEU A 167 -7.14 11.44 -4.34
C LEU A 167 -8.18 11.16 -5.44
N THR A 168 -9.37 10.66 -5.11
CA THR A 168 -10.38 10.22 -6.09
C THR A 168 -10.77 11.30 -7.10
N ARG A 169 -10.85 12.55 -6.69
CA ARG A 169 -11.15 13.69 -7.56
C ARG A 169 -10.21 13.76 -8.77
N ARG A 170 -8.94 13.40 -8.56
CA ARG A 170 -7.84 13.58 -9.50
C ARG A 170 -7.62 12.37 -10.39
N VAL A 171 -7.92 11.19 -9.88
CA VAL A 171 -7.50 9.94 -10.52
C VAL A 171 -8.65 9.06 -10.98
N ALA A 172 -9.88 9.31 -10.55
CA ALA A 172 -10.93 8.29 -10.60
C ALA A 172 -12.20 8.66 -11.37
N GLN A 173 -12.15 9.68 -12.22
CA GLN A 173 -13.32 9.99 -13.06
C GLN A 173 -13.41 9.00 -14.24
N PRO A 174 -14.59 8.49 -14.60
CA PRO A 174 -15.92 8.84 -14.06
C PRO A 174 -16.44 7.99 -12.88
N ALA A 175 -15.65 7.05 -12.33
CA ALA A 175 -16.12 6.11 -11.32
C ALA A 175 -15.30 6.15 -10.02
N PRO A 176 -15.36 7.27 -9.24
CA PRO A 176 -14.54 7.45 -8.04
C PRO A 176 -14.79 6.39 -6.96
N TRP A 177 -16.01 5.95 -6.76
CA TRP A 177 -16.37 4.91 -5.81
C TRP A 177 -15.72 3.57 -6.13
N LEU A 178 -15.62 3.24 -7.45
CA LEU A 178 -14.99 2.01 -7.90
C LEU A 178 -13.47 2.02 -7.67
N PHE A 179 -12.84 3.18 -7.86
CA PHE A 179 -11.44 3.35 -7.53
C PHE A 179 -11.18 3.12 -6.03
N VAL A 180 -11.99 3.73 -5.15
CA VAL A 180 -11.85 3.53 -3.69
C VAL A 180 -12.08 2.06 -3.35
N ALA A 181 -13.18 1.46 -3.81
CA ALA A 181 -13.48 0.06 -3.54
C ALA A 181 -12.36 -0.87 -4.01
N GLY A 182 -11.80 -0.60 -5.18
CA GLY A 182 -10.73 -1.41 -5.74
C GLY A 182 -9.38 -1.25 -5.03
N VAL A 183 -9.01 -0.03 -4.69
CA VAL A 183 -7.77 0.22 -3.92
C VAL A 183 -7.88 -0.42 -2.54
N LEU A 184 -9.01 -0.32 -1.86
CA LEU A 184 -9.21 -0.97 -0.56
C LEU A 184 -9.25 -2.51 -0.63
N ALA A 185 -9.35 -3.11 -1.82
CA ALA A 185 -9.39 -4.56 -2.00
C ALA A 185 -8.01 -5.24 -2.00
N GLY A 186 -6.92 -4.50 -1.77
CA GLY A 186 -5.57 -5.07 -1.72
C GLY A 186 -5.20 -5.62 -0.34
N GLY A 187 -4.43 -6.71 -0.30
CA GLY A 187 -3.96 -7.34 0.95
C GLY A 187 -3.05 -6.44 1.80
N TYR A 188 -2.39 -5.44 1.20
CA TYR A 188 -1.63 -4.43 1.94
C TYR A 188 -2.49 -3.66 2.96
N MET A 189 -3.82 -3.71 2.86
CA MET A 189 -4.70 -3.14 3.87
C MET A 189 -4.51 -3.75 5.26
N GLN A 190 -3.95 -4.96 5.35
CA GLN A 190 -3.57 -5.60 6.62
C GLN A 190 -2.70 -4.68 7.48
N LEU A 191 -1.81 -3.89 6.88
CA LEU A 191 -0.98 -2.92 7.61
C LEU A 191 -1.79 -2.04 8.56
N PHE A 192 -3.04 -1.67 8.18
CA PHE A 192 -3.88 -0.74 8.93
C PHE A 192 -4.80 -1.42 9.95
N PHE A 193 -4.80 -2.75 9.99
CA PHE A 193 -5.57 -3.53 10.95
C PHE A 193 -4.73 -3.90 12.19
N GLY A 194 -4.12 -2.90 12.80
CA GLY A 194 -3.37 -3.06 14.04
C GLY A 194 -2.08 -3.87 13.88
N ASP A 195 -1.49 -3.84 12.72
CA ASP A 195 -0.24 -4.56 12.46
C ASP A 195 0.91 -3.97 13.28
N VAL A 196 1.75 -4.85 13.85
CA VAL A 196 2.90 -4.47 14.67
C VAL A 196 4.14 -4.54 13.77
N GLU A 197 4.25 -3.54 12.89
CA GLU A 197 5.21 -3.51 11.80
C GLU A 197 5.65 -2.09 11.45
N ASN A 198 6.75 -1.96 10.72
CA ASN A 198 7.41 -0.69 10.43
C ASN A 198 6.93 -0.01 9.14
N TYR A 199 5.91 -0.55 8.47
CA TYR A 199 5.45 -0.06 7.15
C TYR A 199 4.17 0.77 7.19
N THR A 200 3.43 0.76 8.30
CA THR A 200 2.09 1.35 8.40
C THR A 200 2.07 2.85 8.18
N ILE A 201 2.92 3.58 8.90
CA ILE A 201 3.05 5.03 8.77
C ILE A 201 3.65 5.39 7.41
N THR A 202 4.66 4.63 6.97
CA THR A 202 5.29 4.81 5.65
C THR A 202 4.27 4.70 4.53
N ALA A 203 3.37 3.71 4.56
CA ALA A 203 2.32 3.54 3.55
C ALA A 203 1.35 4.75 3.51
N ALA A 204 0.96 5.28 4.67
CA ALA A 204 0.12 6.47 4.74
C ALA A 204 0.83 7.71 4.18
N ILE A 205 2.13 7.89 4.48
CA ILE A 205 2.93 9.01 3.95
C ILE A 205 3.15 8.85 2.44
N VAL A 206 3.38 7.63 1.93
CA VAL A 206 3.49 7.36 0.50
C VAL A 206 2.17 7.68 -0.22
N ALA A 207 1.02 7.34 0.37
CA ALA A 207 -0.27 7.75 -0.19
C ALA A 207 -0.39 9.29 -0.24
N PHE A 208 0.06 9.99 0.81
CA PHE A 208 0.12 11.46 0.82
C PHE A 208 1.09 12.00 -0.24
N TYR A 209 2.26 11.38 -0.44
CA TYR A 209 3.18 11.70 -1.53
C TYR A 209 2.48 11.63 -2.89
N VAL A 210 1.71 10.56 -3.14
CA VAL A 210 0.94 10.40 -4.38
C VAL A 210 -0.08 11.51 -4.54
N LEU A 211 -0.82 11.87 -3.47
CA LEU A 211 -1.77 12.98 -3.50
C LEU A 211 -1.07 14.31 -3.80
N ALA A 212 0.04 14.58 -3.13
CA ALA A 212 0.83 15.79 -3.35
C ALA A 212 1.40 15.87 -4.77
N ALA A 213 1.87 14.75 -5.30
CA ALA A 213 2.36 14.64 -6.68
C ALA A 213 1.24 14.91 -7.70
N CYS A 214 0.05 14.35 -7.50
CA CYS A 214 -1.11 14.66 -8.36
C CYS A 214 -1.47 16.15 -8.32
N ARG A 215 -1.45 16.75 -7.12
CA ARG A 215 -1.68 18.20 -6.96
C ARG A 215 -0.62 19.05 -7.64
N PHE A 216 0.64 18.62 -7.59
CA PHE A 216 1.72 19.26 -8.34
C PHE A 216 1.49 19.15 -9.85
N LEU A 217 1.13 17.99 -10.36
CA LEU A 217 0.84 17.77 -11.79
C LEU A 217 -0.37 18.60 -12.27
N GLU A 218 -1.30 18.93 -11.39
CA GLU A 218 -2.42 19.86 -11.67
C GLU A 218 -2.05 21.34 -11.46
N GLY A 219 -0.83 21.63 -10.97
CA GLY A 219 -0.36 23.00 -10.74
C GLY A 219 -0.84 23.66 -9.43
N GLU A 220 -1.42 22.87 -8.50
CA GLU A 220 -1.97 23.39 -7.24
C GLU A 220 -0.91 23.59 -6.16
N VAL A 221 0.20 22.85 -6.20
CA VAL A 221 1.30 22.93 -5.25
C VAL A 221 2.65 22.92 -5.94
N ALA A 222 3.68 23.41 -5.26
CA ALA A 222 5.05 23.41 -5.78
C ALA A 222 5.69 22.01 -5.61
N LEU A 223 6.71 21.70 -6.42
CA LEU A 223 7.42 20.41 -6.45
C LEU A 223 8.05 20.04 -5.10
N TRP A 224 8.45 21.01 -4.29
CA TRP A 224 9.02 20.73 -2.97
C TRP A 224 8.04 20.00 -2.02
N VAL A 225 6.72 20.16 -2.21
CA VAL A 225 5.70 19.48 -1.36
C VAL A 225 5.76 17.96 -1.51
N PRO A 226 5.61 17.37 -2.72
CA PRO A 226 5.79 15.92 -2.87
C PRO A 226 7.22 15.47 -2.55
N ALA A 227 8.26 16.26 -2.85
CA ALA A 227 9.64 15.91 -2.51
C ALA A 227 9.85 15.78 -0.99
N THR A 228 9.30 16.70 -0.21
CA THR A 228 9.31 16.64 1.25
C THR A 228 8.56 15.42 1.78
N ALA A 229 7.38 15.13 1.23
CA ALA A 229 6.61 13.95 1.64
C ALA A 229 7.39 12.65 1.38
N LEU A 230 8.05 12.54 0.23
CA LEU A 230 8.89 11.38 -0.08
C LEU A 230 10.12 11.29 0.83
N ALA A 231 10.77 12.41 1.13
CA ALA A 231 11.91 12.44 2.06
C ALA A 231 11.50 12.01 3.48
N ILE A 232 10.33 12.43 3.95
CA ILE A 232 9.79 11.98 5.24
C ILE A 232 9.50 10.48 5.19
N ALA A 233 8.84 9.98 4.13
CA ALA A 233 8.59 8.55 3.95
C ALA A 233 9.89 7.74 3.99
N ALA A 234 10.95 8.18 3.29
CA ALA A 234 12.26 7.54 3.29
C ALA A 234 12.96 7.61 4.66
N GLY A 235 12.68 8.64 5.46
CA GLY A 235 13.14 8.74 6.84
C GLY A 235 12.43 7.74 7.77
N PHE A 236 11.16 7.46 7.51
CA PHE A 236 10.42 6.41 8.22
C PHE A 236 10.89 5.02 7.80
N HIS A 237 10.95 4.75 6.50
CA HIS A 237 11.46 3.50 5.97
C HIS A 237 12.20 3.73 4.65
N LEU A 238 13.45 3.26 4.58
CA LEU A 238 14.34 3.51 3.44
C LEU A 238 13.81 2.92 2.12
N GLU A 239 12.94 1.91 2.18
CA GLU A 239 12.26 1.36 1.01
C GLU A 239 11.55 2.44 0.17
N ALA A 240 10.95 3.46 0.83
CA ALA A 240 10.29 4.54 0.12
C ALA A 240 11.25 5.34 -0.79
N ALA A 241 12.56 5.29 -0.55
CA ALA A 241 13.53 5.91 -1.42
C ALA A 241 13.54 5.30 -2.83
N TRP A 242 13.10 4.05 -3.01
CA TRP A 242 12.95 3.44 -4.34
C TRP A 242 11.92 4.14 -5.24
N LEU A 243 11.14 5.06 -4.69
CA LEU A 243 10.28 5.95 -5.48
C LEU A 243 11.03 7.12 -6.15
N TRP A 244 12.36 7.20 -6.02
CA TRP A 244 13.17 8.24 -6.67
C TRP A 244 12.93 8.37 -8.19
N PRO A 245 12.62 7.31 -8.99
CA PRO A 245 12.33 7.50 -10.41
C PRO A 245 11.05 8.31 -10.64
N SER A 246 10.04 8.14 -9.77
CA SER A 246 8.82 8.95 -9.87
C SER A 246 9.05 10.41 -9.46
N ALA A 247 9.93 10.66 -8.49
CA ALA A 247 10.34 12.03 -8.14
C ALA A 247 11.13 12.70 -9.27
N LEU A 248 12.02 11.98 -9.97
CA LEU A 248 12.71 12.48 -11.15
C LEU A 248 11.73 12.78 -12.29
N TYR A 249 10.70 11.95 -12.47
CA TYR A 249 9.65 12.25 -13.44
C TYR A 249 8.95 13.58 -13.13
N LEU A 250 8.60 13.84 -11.85
CA LEU A 250 8.01 15.13 -11.45
C LEU A 250 8.97 16.31 -11.71
N ALA A 251 10.26 16.15 -11.42
CA ALA A 251 11.28 17.16 -11.71
C ALA A 251 11.42 17.42 -13.22
N PHE A 252 11.35 16.38 -14.04
CA PHE A 252 11.33 16.50 -15.50
C PHE A 252 10.10 17.29 -15.98
N ILE A 253 8.91 17.01 -15.47
CA ILE A 253 7.68 17.75 -15.81
C ILE A 253 7.78 19.20 -15.36
N SER A 254 8.34 19.48 -14.17
CA SER A 254 8.59 20.85 -13.70
C SER A 254 9.48 21.62 -14.67
N HIS A 255 10.62 21.02 -15.03
CA HIS A 255 11.56 21.62 -16.00
C HIS A 255 10.90 21.86 -17.37
N ARG A 256 10.14 20.88 -17.89
CA ARG A 256 9.45 21.01 -19.18
C ARG A 256 8.42 22.14 -19.19
N ARG A 257 7.76 22.39 -18.05
CA ARG A 257 6.72 23.43 -17.94
C ARG A 257 7.29 24.83 -17.75
N ARG A 258 8.37 24.98 -17.00
CA ARG A 258 8.91 26.28 -16.59
C ARG A 258 10.15 26.71 -17.35
N GLY A 259 10.85 25.78 -17.98
CA GLY A 259 12.10 26.04 -18.72
C GLY A 259 13.32 26.27 -17.81
N ASP A 260 13.18 26.23 -16.51
CA ASP A 260 14.25 26.41 -15.53
C ASP A 260 14.38 25.22 -14.56
N ARG A 261 15.43 25.22 -13.75
CA ARG A 261 15.73 24.17 -12.77
C ARG A 261 15.50 24.61 -11.33
N SER A 262 15.04 25.83 -11.10
CA SER A 262 14.97 26.44 -9.77
C SER A 262 14.06 25.63 -8.84
N GLU A 263 12.91 25.19 -9.34
CA GLU A 263 11.96 24.41 -8.56
C GLU A 263 12.47 22.98 -8.25
N ALA A 264 13.19 22.37 -9.19
CA ALA A 264 13.83 21.08 -8.95
C ALA A 264 14.96 21.19 -7.91
N ILE A 265 15.74 22.26 -7.95
CA ILE A 265 16.77 22.56 -6.95
C ILE A 265 16.14 22.80 -5.59
N ALA A 266 15.07 23.60 -5.52
CA ALA A 266 14.35 23.85 -4.26
C ALA A 266 13.76 22.55 -3.67
N ALA A 267 13.19 21.67 -4.51
CA ALA A 267 12.67 20.39 -4.11
C ALA A 267 13.77 19.43 -3.59
N ALA A 268 14.89 19.37 -4.30
CA ALA A 268 16.05 18.60 -3.85
C ALA A 268 16.61 19.15 -2.55
N GLY A 269 16.72 20.49 -2.40
CA GLY A 269 17.14 21.16 -1.18
C GLY A 269 16.22 20.83 0.02
N ALA A 270 14.90 20.87 -0.19
CA ALA A 270 13.94 20.50 0.85
C ALA A 270 14.09 19.04 1.28
N ALA A 271 14.17 18.11 0.32
CA ALA A 271 14.37 16.70 0.61
C ALA A 271 15.70 16.43 1.34
N CYS A 272 16.80 17.02 0.85
CA CYS A 272 18.11 16.90 1.50
C CYS A 272 18.10 17.48 2.91
N THR A 273 17.40 18.59 3.15
CA THR A 273 17.29 19.19 4.47
C THR A 273 16.61 18.26 5.46
N ILE A 274 15.49 17.63 5.06
CA ILE A 274 14.77 16.66 5.91
C ILE A 274 15.66 15.45 6.24
N LEU A 275 16.28 14.85 5.22
CA LEU A 275 17.13 13.69 5.40
C LEU A 275 18.38 14.02 6.23
N ALA A 276 19.02 15.17 5.96
CA ALA A 276 20.16 15.63 6.73
C ALA A 276 19.79 15.94 8.19
N ALA A 277 18.64 16.61 8.43
CA ALA A 277 18.17 16.87 9.77
C ALA A 277 17.91 15.56 10.55
N THR A 278 17.28 14.59 9.91
CA THR A 278 17.06 13.24 10.48
C THR A 278 18.41 12.58 10.81
N PHE A 279 19.34 12.56 9.84
CA PHE A 279 20.66 11.97 10.01
C PHE A 279 21.44 12.64 11.15
N LEU A 280 21.50 13.97 11.17
CA LEU A 280 22.23 14.73 12.17
C LEU A 280 21.62 14.57 13.57
N TYR A 281 20.27 14.56 13.66
CA TYR A 281 19.59 14.32 14.93
C TYR A 281 20.07 13.01 15.56
N PHE A 282 20.02 11.90 14.81
CA PHE A 282 20.45 10.59 15.33
C PHE A 282 21.95 10.53 15.58
N GLN A 283 22.77 11.13 14.72
CA GLN A 283 24.23 11.19 14.91
C GLN A 283 24.60 11.89 16.22
N PHE A 284 23.96 13.02 16.54
CA PHE A 284 24.21 13.77 17.78
C PHE A 284 23.64 13.08 19.03
N HIS A 285 22.67 12.20 18.87
CA HIS A 285 22.09 11.44 19.99
C HIS A 285 22.72 10.06 20.17
N GLY A 286 23.92 9.84 19.63
CA GLY A 286 24.73 8.66 19.90
C GLY A 286 24.49 7.46 18.98
N LEU A 287 23.76 7.65 17.86
CA LEU A 287 23.65 6.69 16.79
C LEU A 287 24.67 7.00 15.70
N PRO A 288 25.83 6.32 15.67
CA PRO A 288 26.83 6.53 14.63
C PRO A 288 26.38 5.89 13.32
N LEU A 289 25.53 6.58 12.54
CA LEU A 289 24.94 6.06 11.31
C LEU A 289 25.98 5.55 10.29
N MET A 290 27.14 6.19 10.21
CA MET A 290 28.25 5.71 9.36
C MET A 290 28.80 4.35 9.81
N ARG A 291 28.90 4.09 11.09
CA ARG A 291 29.31 2.81 11.65
C ARG A 291 28.29 1.71 11.36
N PHE A 292 27.05 2.11 11.29
CA PHE A 292 25.91 1.31 11.03
C PHE A 292 25.84 0.86 9.55
N PHE A 293 25.99 1.77 8.59
CA PHE A 293 26.09 1.42 7.17
C PHE A 293 27.22 0.41 6.91
N SER A 294 28.36 0.57 7.56
CA SER A 294 29.49 -0.37 7.40
C SER A 294 29.21 -1.76 7.99
N SER A 295 28.47 -1.85 9.10
CA SER A 295 28.13 -3.12 9.73
C SER A 295 27.07 -3.89 8.97
N HIS A 296 26.11 -3.18 8.35
CA HIS A 296 25.01 -3.80 7.60
C HIS A 296 25.42 -4.25 6.20
N ALA A 297 26.17 -3.43 5.49
CA ALA A 297 26.77 -3.88 4.23
C ALA A 297 27.61 -5.16 4.45
N GLY A 298 28.36 -5.24 5.56
CA GLY A 298 29.09 -6.43 5.95
C GLY A 298 28.18 -7.60 6.37
N HIS A 299 26.99 -7.35 6.95
CA HIS A 299 26.03 -8.38 7.32
C HIS A 299 25.27 -8.91 6.07
N ALA A 300 24.77 -8.03 5.24
CA ALA A 300 24.09 -8.38 3.98
C ALA A 300 25.00 -9.17 3.03
N LEU A 301 26.29 -8.82 2.95
CA LEU A 301 27.28 -9.59 2.18
C LEU A 301 27.56 -10.97 2.78
N ARG A 302 27.48 -11.11 4.10
CA ARG A 302 27.69 -12.41 4.80
C ARG A 302 26.46 -13.32 4.75
N MET A 303 25.24 -12.78 4.63
CA MET A 303 23.98 -13.53 4.60
C MET A 303 23.55 -13.95 3.18
N ASN A 304 24.49 -14.29 2.30
CA ASN A 304 24.23 -14.78 0.93
C ASN A 304 23.61 -13.77 -0.06
N GLY A 305 23.83 -12.50 0.16
CA GLY A 305 23.45 -11.45 -0.80
C GLY A 305 22.08 -10.85 -0.56
N VAL A 306 21.95 -9.59 -0.98
CA VAL A 306 20.76 -8.75 -0.84
C VAL A 306 19.81 -8.94 -2.04
N PHE A 307 20.31 -9.58 -3.10
CA PHE A 307 19.58 -9.69 -4.35
C PHE A 307 18.95 -11.06 -4.54
N ALA A 308 17.73 -11.09 -5.05
CA ALA A 308 16.99 -12.32 -5.36
C ALA A 308 17.50 -13.05 -6.62
N ILE A 309 18.47 -12.47 -7.34
CA ILE A 309 19.01 -13.07 -8.58
C ILE A 309 19.61 -14.43 -8.27
N GLY A 310 19.11 -15.47 -8.95
CA GLY A 310 19.58 -16.85 -8.74
C GLY A 310 18.84 -17.63 -7.65
N MET A 311 17.78 -17.07 -7.08
CA MET A 311 16.90 -17.82 -6.17
C MET A 311 16.16 -18.95 -6.92
N PRO A 312 15.76 -20.02 -6.22
CA PRO A 312 15.00 -21.11 -6.83
C PRO A 312 13.64 -20.64 -7.32
N LEU A 313 13.07 -21.34 -8.31
CA LEU A 313 11.76 -21.01 -8.89
C LEU A 313 10.64 -20.84 -7.83
N ARG A 314 10.68 -21.64 -6.76
CA ARG A 314 9.72 -21.55 -5.65
C ARG A 314 9.68 -20.15 -5.04
N TYR A 315 10.83 -19.48 -4.87
CA TYR A 315 10.89 -18.12 -4.34
C TYR A 315 10.11 -17.12 -5.21
N TYR A 316 10.22 -17.23 -6.53
CA TYR A 316 9.49 -16.34 -7.45
C TYR A 316 8.00 -16.68 -7.52
N LEU A 317 7.63 -17.94 -7.32
CA LEU A 317 6.23 -18.34 -7.21
C LEU A 317 5.60 -17.81 -5.93
N ASP A 318 6.33 -17.82 -4.82
CA ASP A 318 5.89 -17.23 -3.55
C ASP A 318 5.75 -15.70 -3.68
N GLN A 319 6.67 -15.02 -4.41
CA GLN A 319 6.51 -13.59 -4.74
C GLN A 319 5.28 -13.32 -5.60
N LEU A 320 5.00 -14.14 -6.58
CA LEU A 320 3.82 -13.99 -7.44
C LEU A 320 2.54 -14.19 -6.62
N ASP A 321 2.49 -15.18 -5.77
CA ASP A 321 1.36 -15.47 -4.88
C ASP A 321 1.10 -14.31 -3.93
N LEU A 322 2.15 -13.82 -3.25
CA LEU A 322 2.06 -12.63 -2.42
C LEU A 322 1.59 -11.41 -3.21
N PHE A 323 2.09 -11.21 -4.42
CA PHE A 323 1.68 -10.08 -5.26
C PHE A 323 0.20 -10.15 -5.65
N LEU A 324 -0.33 -11.36 -5.92
CA LEU A 324 -1.76 -11.58 -6.18
C LEU A 324 -2.61 -11.28 -4.95
N LEU A 325 -2.11 -11.53 -3.74
CA LEU A 325 -2.77 -11.10 -2.50
C LEU A 325 -2.73 -9.58 -2.34
N LEU A 326 -1.55 -8.98 -2.50
CA LEU A 326 -1.37 -7.55 -2.29
C LEU A 326 -2.10 -6.69 -3.33
N SER A 327 -2.14 -7.13 -4.60
CA SER A 327 -2.81 -6.41 -5.70
C SER A 327 -3.58 -7.34 -6.64
N PRO A 328 -4.72 -7.91 -6.22
CA PRO A 328 -5.51 -8.82 -7.07
C PRO A 328 -5.95 -8.18 -8.40
N ALA A 329 -6.03 -6.84 -8.44
CA ALA A 329 -6.38 -6.08 -9.64
C ALA A 329 -5.45 -6.35 -10.84
N VAL A 330 -4.24 -6.88 -10.62
CA VAL A 330 -3.32 -7.24 -11.71
C VAL A 330 -3.93 -8.23 -12.68
N LEU A 331 -4.78 -9.14 -12.21
CA LEU A 331 -5.50 -10.09 -13.05
C LEU A 331 -6.49 -9.42 -14.01
N MET A 332 -7.05 -8.26 -13.61
CA MET A 332 -7.92 -7.46 -14.48
C MET A 332 -7.12 -6.64 -15.50
N ALA A 333 -5.91 -6.22 -15.16
CA ALA A 333 -5.10 -5.38 -16.02
C ALA A 333 -4.44 -6.17 -17.16
N ILE A 334 -4.01 -7.40 -16.90
CA ILE A 334 -3.36 -8.26 -17.91
C ILE A 334 -4.23 -8.40 -19.18
N PRO A 335 -5.54 -8.79 -19.08
CA PRO A 335 -6.38 -8.93 -20.26
C PRO A 335 -6.91 -7.60 -20.82
N LEU A 336 -6.98 -6.55 -20.01
CA LEU A 336 -7.67 -5.32 -20.39
C LEU A 336 -6.87 -4.43 -21.32
N SER A 337 -5.86 -4.77 -22.05
CA SER A 337 -5.13 -3.95 -23.03
C SER A 337 -5.46 -2.41 -23.02
N ILE A 338 -5.95 -1.96 -21.88
CA ILE A 338 -6.46 -0.61 -21.55
C ILE A 338 -5.35 0.43 -21.71
N TRP A 339 -4.13 0.00 -21.56
CA TRP A 339 -2.91 0.77 -21.65
C TRP A 339 -2.77 1.60 -22.93
N ARG A 340 -3.33 1.15 -24.01
CA ARG A 340 -3.22 1.84 -25.31
C ARG A 340 -3.98 3.17 -25.36
N ARG A 341 -5.03 3.35 -24.54
CA ARG A 341 -5.88 4.55 -24.58
C ARG A 341 -5.68 5.53 -23.43
N TYR A 342 -5.30 5.02 -22.23
CA TYR A 342 -5.31 5.81 -20.99
C TYR A 342 -3.92 6.18 -20.48
N GLY A 343 -2.85 5.64 -21.04
CA GLY A 343 -1.50 5.73 -20.53
C GLY A 343 -0.72 7.00 -20.85
N ARG A 344 -1.36 8.10 -21.31
CA ARG A 344 -0.61 9.27 -21.80
C ARG A 344 -0.72 10.53 -20.94
N ASP A 345 -1.62 10.58 -19.97
CA ASP A 345 -1.66 11.72 -19.07
C ASP A 345 -0.57 11.63 -18.00
N GLU A 346 -0.12 12.78 -17.53
CA GLU A 346 1.03 12.89 -16.62
C GLU A 346 0.82 12.15 -15.29
N ILE A 347 -0.42 12.11 -14.77
CA ILE A 347 -0.75 11.40 -13.54
C ILE A 347 -0.65 9.88 -13.75
N THR A 348 -1.16 9.36 -14.86
CA THR A 348 -1.08 7.92 -15.18
C THR A 348 0.37 7.49 -15.36
N VAL A 349 1.19 8.28 -16.04
CA VAL A 349 2.63 8.00 -16.20
C VAL A 349 3.33 8.03 -14.85
N PHE A 350 3.05 9.02 -14.00
CA PHE A 350 3.61 9.12 -12.65
C PHE A 350 3.27 7.89 -11.81
N LEU A 351 1.99 7.47 -11.77
CA LEU A 351 1.57 6.29 -11.03
C LEU A 351 2.21 5.01 -11.59
N GLY A 352 2.32 4.91 -12.93
CA GLY A 352 2.97 3.78 -13.59
C GLY A 352 4.46 3.69 -13.26
N VAL A 353 5.18 4.82 -13.25
CA VAL A 353 6.59 4.87 -12.84
C VAL A 353 6.74 4.49 -11.37
N SER A 354 5.86 5.00 -10.50
CA SER A 354 5.86 4.66 -9.06
C SER A 354 5.64 3.16 -8.83
N ALA A 355 4.64 2.57 -9.49
CA ALA A 355 4.35 1.14 -9.40
C ALA A 355 5.51 0.31 -9.94
N ALA A 356 6.05 0.66 -11.13
CA ALA A 356 7.16 -0.06 -11.74
C ALA A 356 8.42 -0.03 -10.88
N SER A 357 8.72 1.09 -10.22
CA SER A 357 9.87 1.23 -9.31
C SER A 357 9.78 0.24 -8.15
N MET A 358 8.60 0.14 -7.52
CA MET A 358 8.40 -0.75 -6.39
C MET A 358 8.29 -2.22 -6.81
N LEU A 359 7.72 -2.51 -7.98
CA LEU A 359 7.74 -3.86 -8.55
C LEU A 359 9.17 -4.31 -8.89
N LEU A 360 10.01 -3.40 -9.38
CA LEU A 360 11.41 -3.67 -9.63
C LEU A 360 12.15 -4.02 -8.32
N LEU A 361 11.89 -3.26 -7.25
CA LEU A 361 12.39 -3.60 -5.91
C LEU A 361 11.95 -5.00 -5.50
N GLN A 362 10.66 -5.31 -5.62
CA GLN A 362 10.09 -6.61 -5.25
C GLN A 362 10.78 -7.79 -5.96
N VAL A 363 11.13 -7.62 -7.24
CA VAL A 363 11.80 -8.67 -8.03
C VAL A 363 13.29 -8.78 -7.71
N ILE A 364 13.94 -7.64 -7.43
CA ILE A 364 15.39 -7.59 -7.23
C ILE A 364 15.77 -7.91 -5.79
N TRP A 365 15.00 -7.43 -4.82
CA TRP A 365 15.32 -7.54 -3.41
C TRP A 365 14.97 -8.93 -2.87
N ARG A 366 15.86 -9.48 -2.06
CA ARG A 366 15.64 -10.75 -1.39
C ARG A 366 15.16 -10.53 0.03
N SER A 367 13.96 -11.03 0.36
CA SER A 367 13.55 -11.15 1.74
C SER A 367 14.49 -12.08 2.49
N GLN A 368 14.90 -11.71 3.70
CA GLN A 368 15.80 -12.49 4.54
C GLN A 368 15.08 -13.53 5.39
N ILE A 369 13.81 -13.31 5.70
CA ILE A 369 12.98 -14.16 6.56
C ILE A 369 11.99 -15.03 5.76
N GLY A 370 11.96 -14.87 4.43
CA GLY A 370 11.02 -15.55 3.56
C GLY A 370 9.97 -14.59 2.99
N VAL A 371 9.56 -14.80 1.74
CA VAL A 371 8.65 -13.89 1.03
C VAL A 371 7.33 -13.70 1.77
N LEU A 372 6.80 -14.79 2.34
CA LEU A 372 5.49 -14.78 2.98
C LEU A 372 5.54 -14.22 4.41
N ASP A 373 6.64 -14.41 5.11
CA ASP A 373 6.84 -13.86 6.46
C ASP A 373 7.18 -12.36 6.41
N ASP A 374 7.73 -11.88 5.27
CA ASP A 374 8.16 -10.50 5.01
C ASP A 374 7.20 -9.80 4.02
N TRP A 375 5.91 -10.16 4.07
CA TRP A 375 4.89 -9.66 3.15
C TRP A 375 4.75 -8.13 3.17
N ASN A 376 4.99 -7.52 4.30
CA ASN A 376 4.94 -6.09 4.55
C ASN A 376 6.00 -5.32 3.74
N LEU A 377 7.20 -5.90 3.53
CA LEU A 377 8.24 -5.38 2.64
C LEU A 377 7.72 -5.12 1.21
N TYR A 378 6.75 -5.90 0.76
CA TYR A 378 6.19 -5.79 -0.59
C TYR A 378 4.87 -5.01 -0.65
N SER A 379 4.38 -4.54 0.49
CA SER A 379 3.07 -3.89 0.62
C SER A 379 2.98 -2.56 -0.13
N LEU A 380 4.05 -1.75 -0.17
CA LEU A 380 4.10 -0.50 -0.94
C LEU A 380 4.02 -0.76 -2.45
N GLY A 381 4.63 -1.84 -2.94
CA GLY A 381 4.49 -2.31 -4.32
C GLY A 381 3.05 -2.65 -4.67
N GLY A 382 2.36 -3.39 -3.80
CA GLY A 382 0.95 -3.73 -3.93
C GLY A 382 0.04 -2.50 -3.93
N LEU A 383 0.27 -1.56 -3.00
CA LEU A 383 -0.47 -0.30 -2.90
C LEU A 383 -0.35 0.55 -4.19
N LEU A 384 0.87 0.81 -4.64
CA LEU A 384 1.09 1.67 -5.80
C LEU A 384 0.61 1.02 -7.10
N THR A 385 0.75 -0.30 -7.21
CA THR A 385 0.17 -1.07 -8.32
C THR A 385 -1.35 -0.97 -8.31
N SER A 386 -1.99 -1.12 -7.15
CA SER A 386 -3.44 -0.98 -7.02
C SER A 386 -3.92 0.43 -7.40
N LEU A 387 -3.25 1.49 -6.94
CA LEU A 387 -3.57 2.87 -7.31
C LEU A 387 -3.50 3.07 -8.83
N PHE A 388 -2.45 2.57 -9.46
CA PHE A 388 -2.26 2.66 -10.91
C PHE A 388 -3.32 1.88 -11.70
N LEU A 389 -3.57 0.62 -11.33
CA LEU A 389 -4.51 -0.25 -12.03
C LEU A 389 -5.95 0.22 -11.88
N TRP A 390 -6.38 0.56 -10.67
CA TRP A 390 -7.75 1.02 -10.43
C TRP A 390 -8.01 2.39 -11.02
N ARG A 391 -7.00 3.26 -11.17
CA ARG A 391 -7.13 4.45 -12.00
C ARG A 391 -7.46 4.09 -13.45
N ALA A 392 -6.70 3.17 -14.05
CA ALA A 392 -6.92 2.74 -15.42
C ALA A 392 -8.30 2.10 -15.61
N ILE A 393 -8.69 1.23 -14.68
CA ILE A 393 -10.01 0.57 -14.67
C ILE A 393 -11.13 1.60 -14.53
N ALA A 394 -11.07 2.49 -13.54
CA ALA A 394 -12.08 3.52 -13.32
C ALA A 394 -12.25 4.46 -14.53
N GLY A 395 -11.15 4.79 -15.21
CA GLY A 395 -11.17 5.57 -16.45
C GLY A 395 -11.75 4.82 -17.66
N ALA A 396 -11.66 3.48 -17.67
CA ALA A 396 -12.15 2.64 -18.76
C ALA A 396 -13.66 2.34 -18.69
N VAL A 397 -14.23 2.32 -17.48
CA VAL A 397 -15.63 1.89 -17.25
C VAL A 397 -16.65 2.98 -17.57
N ARG A 398 -16.87 3.20 -18.86
CA ARG A 398 -17.78 4.25 -19.36
C ARG A 398 -19.26 3.86 -19.33
N THR A 399 -19.56 2.56 -19.34
CA THR A 399 -20.93 2.06 -19.32
C THR A 399 -21.29 1.48 -17.97
N ARG A 400 -22.59 1.49 -17.63
CA ARG A 400 -23.09 0.90 -16.39
C ARG A 400 -22.79 -0.60 -16.29
N GLY A 401 -22.88 -1.32 -17.40
CA GLY A 401 -22.55 -2.75 -17.43
C GLY A 401 -21.10 -3.02 -17.05
N PHE A 402 -20.16 -2.25 -17.58
CA PHE A 402 -18.75 -2.37 -17.21
C PHE A 402 -18.46 -1.94 -15.78
N GLN A 403 -19.18 -0.92 -15.25
CA GLN A 403 -19.06 -0.56 -13.84
C GLN A 403 -19.52 -1.69 -12.92
N LEU A 404 -20.62 -2.38 -13.24
CA LEU A 404 -21.10 -3.53 -12.48
C LEU A 404 -20.12 -4.70 -12.55
N THR A 405 -19.56 -4.98 -13.74
CA THR A 405 -18.55 -6.03 -13.92
C THR A 405 -17.28 -5.72 -13.10
N ALA A 406 -16.78 -4.49 -13.16
CA ALA A 406 -15.63 -4.07 -12.37
C ALA A 406 -15.91 -4.10 -10.86
N ALA A 407 -17.14 -3.77 -10.45
CA ALA A 407 -17.58 -3.90 -9.05
C ALA A 407 -17.58 -5.36 -8.58
N ALA A 408 -18.06 -6.28 -9.42
CA ALA A 408 -18.00 -7.71 -9.12
C ALA A 408 -16.56 -8.21 -8.97
N CYS A 409 -15.65 -7.76 -9.86
CA CYS A 409 -14.22 -8.07 -9.73
C CYS A 409 -13.61 -7.47 -8.46
N ALA A 410 -13.98 -6.23 -8.09
CA ALA A 410 -13.55 -5.64 -6.81
C ALA A 410 -14.06 -6.46 -5.62
N ALA A 411 -15.32 -6.95 -5.67
CA ALA A 411 -15.88 -7.79 -4.63
C ALA A 411 -15.10 -9.09 -4.44
N VAL A 412 -14.69 -9.73 -5.53
CA VAL A 412 -13.83 -10.93 -5.49
C VAL A 412 -12.48 -10.60 -4.85
N ALA A 413 -11.85 -9.48 -5.26
CA ALA A 413 -10.59 -9.05 -4.68
C ALA A 413 -10.72 -8.77 -3.16
N TRP A 414 -11.82 -8.15 -2.73
CA TRP A 414 -12.13 -7.94 -1.31
C TRP A 414 -12.22 -9.26 -0.54
N LEU A 415 -12.95 -10.23 -1.07
CA LEU A 415 -13.08 -11.53 -0.43
C LEU A 415 -11.73 -12.21 -0.27
N HIS A 416 -10.88 -12.14 -1.29
CA HIS A 416 -9.55 -12.72 -1.26
C HIS A 416 -8.69 -12.06 -0.17
N SER A 417 -8.60 -10.72 -0.12
CA SER A 417 -7.72 -10.00 0.78
C SER A 417 -8.26 -9.92 2.22
N TYR A 418 -9.56 -9.65 2.38
CA TYR A 418 -10.13 -9.47 3.72
C TYR A 418 -10.31 -10.77 4.49
N SER A 419 -10.40 -11.88 3.82
CA SER A 419 -10.38 -13.16 4.48
C SER A 419 -9.08 -13.42 5.19
N TRP A 420 -7.95 -13.04 4.58
CA TRP A 420 -6.65 -13.07 5.23
C TRP A 420 -6.58 -12.13 6.43
N ILE A 421 -7.11 -10.90 6.34
CA ILE A 421 -7.19 -9.94 7.45
C ILE A 421 -7.99 -10.52 8.62
N VAL A 422 -9.13 -11.13 8.33
CA VAL A 422 -9.98 -11.76 9.37
C VAL A 422 -9.29 -12.98 9.97
N MET A 423 -8.58 -13.78 9.18
CA MET A 423 -7.75 -14.88 9.68
C MET A 423 -6.72 -14.39 10.70
N ASN A 424 -5.97 -13.33 10.37
CA ASN A 424 -4.98 -12.75 11.28
C ASN A 424 -5.60 -12.21 12.57
N HIS A 425 -6.86 -11.72 12.51
CA HIS A 425 -7.61 -11.33 13.68
C HIS A 425 -7.99 -12.54 14.57
N LEU A 426 -8.32 -13.65 13.96
CA LEU A 426 -8.79 -14.86 14.68
C LEU A 426 -7.63 -15.73 15.19
N HIS A 427 -6.45 -15.67 14.61
CA HIS A 427 -5.30 -16.55 14.89
C HIS A 427 -4.71 -16.39 16.30
N GLY A 428 -5.08 -15.40 17.05
CA GLY A 428 -4.64 -15.18 18.43
C GLY A 428 -5.66 -15.59 19.50
N ARG A 429 -6.76 -16.18 19.07
CA ARG A 429 -7.81 -16.71 19.95
C ARG A 429 -7.78 -18.22 19.92
#